data_b9174330f4a8c0ffd80005cab7781697
#
_entry.id   b9174330f4a8c0ffd80005cab7781697
#
_cell.length_a   1.000
_cell.length_b   1.000
_cell.length_c   1.000
_cell.angle_alpha   90.00
_cell.angle_beta   90.00
_cell.angle_gamma   90.00
#
_symmetry.space_group_name_H-M   'P 1'
#
loop_
_entity.id
_entity.type
_entity.pdbx_description
1 polymer ?
#
loop_
_entity_poly.entity_id
_entity_poly.type
_entity_poly.pdbx_seq_one_letter_code
_entity_poly.pdbx_strand_id
1 'polypeptide(L)'
;MMRPHRKCLAFVLITFCLAAAPTTGPDSSKFLRYVPDNNGGGALQASVVSYRNDAGIRVDLIAAVHIADAKFFHELSKSFTQYDSLLYEMVKPEGFTPTTQPTTSTASDIARPMGWVSVLQHFMKDTLNLSFQLDEIDYTRPNFVHADLSLEKFQQMQQARGESMLTLMFQEMIRQMSQDDSNADDQPGLGDLLVAMQSPDRPRQLKLLLAKQFAQIDELSAGLEGPNGSVILTERNKAAIAVLKQRLAAGDHKIGIFYGAAHLKGMEKILTEQMGFHQVGEPQWRTAWDLAKH
;
A
#
# COMPACT_ATOMS: atom_id res chain seq x y z
N MET A 1 -36.06 16.35 19.94
CA MET A 1 -35.15 16.96 18.95
C MET A 1 -34.07 15.91 18.63
N MET A 2 -34.29 15.19 17.50
CA MET A 2 -33.57 13.99 17.11
C MET A 2 -32.22 14.35 16.45
N ARG A 3 -31.15 13.70 16.87
CA ARG A 3 -29.85 13.73 16.17
C ARG A 3 -29.70 12.43 15.33
N PRO A 4 -29.79 12.49 14.02
CA PRO A 4 -29.47 11.34 13.19
C PRO A 4 -28.37 11.71 12.17
N HIS A 5 -27.09 11.56 12.41
CA HIS A 5 -26.11 11.65 11.31
C HIS A 5 -24.77 10.91 11.55
N ARG A 6 -24.65 10.12 12.63
CA ARG A 6 -23.37 9.44 12.91
C ARG A 6 -23.23 8.01 12.34
N LYS A 7 -24.29 7.43 11.76
CA LYS A 7 -24.28 6.01 11.33
C LYS A 7 -23.96 5.78 9.85
N CYS A 8 -24.10 6.79 8.99
CA CYS A 8 -23.89 6.59 7.53
C CYS A 8 -22.42 6.63 7.08
N LEU A 9 -21.52 7.32 7.80
CA LEU A 9 -20.13 7.48 7.35
C LEU A 9 -19.27 6.22 7.53
N ALA A 10 -19.55 5.44 8.59
CA ALA A 10 -18.86 4.17 8.82
C ALA A 10 -19.22 3.10 7.77
N PHE A 11 -20.43 3.16 7.22
CA PHE A 11 -20.94 2.19 6.26
C PHE A 11 -20.27 2.27 4.88
N VAL A 12 -19.97 3.47 4.40
CA VAL A 12 -19.37 3.70 3.08
C VAL A 12 -17.89 3.25 3.04
N LEU A 13 -17.15 3.41 4.14
CA LEU A 13 -15.76 3.00 4.22
C LEU A 13 -15.56 1.48 4.29
N ILE A 14 -16.50 0.77 4.90
CA ILE A 14 -16.49 -0.68 5.03
C ILE A 14 -16.82 -1.34 3.69
N THR A 15 -17.70 -0.75 2.89
CA THR A 15 -18.08 -1.28 1.57
C THR A 15 -16.92 -1.21 0.56
N PHE A 16 -16.00 -0.24 0.69
CA PHE A 16 -14.84 -0.11 -0.21
C PHE A 16 -13.78 -1.21 0.01
N CYS A 17 -13.66 -1.73 1.23
CA CYS A 17 -12.75 -2.85 1.51
C CYS A 17 -13.30 -4.22 1.08
N LEU A 18 -14.60 -4.33 0.74
CA LEU A 18 -15.30 -5.62 0.58
C LEU A 18 -15.47 -6.08 -0.87
N ALA A 19 -14.90 -5.40 -1.83
CA ALA A 19 -15.33 -5.60 -3.20
C ALA A 19 -14.19 -5.79 -4.22
N ALA A 20 -13.36 -6.80 -4.06
CA ALA A 20 -12.50 -7.31 -5.12
C ALA A 20 -12.98 -8.72 -5.53
N ALA A 21 -13.25 -8.92 -6.82
CA ALA A 21 -13.72 -10.22 -7.34
C ALA A 21 -12.59 -11.26 -7.35
N PRO A 22 -12.86 -12.53 -7.01
CA PRO A 22 -11.85 -13.57 -7.10
C PRO A 22 -11.66 -13.99 -8.56
N THR A 23 -10.43 -13.95 -9.04
CA THR A 23 -10.04 -14.74 -10.21
C THR A 23 -9.45 -16.05 -9.74
N THR A 24 -9.99 -17.16 -10.25
CA THR A 24 -9.51 -18.51 -9.99
C THR A 24 -8.20 -18.75 -10.76
N GLY A 25 -7.07 -18.70 -10.04
CA GLY A 25 -5.75 -19.07 -10.60
C GLY A 25 -4.63 -18.74 -9.63
N PRO A 26 -3.48 -19.43 -9.67
CA PRO A 26 -2.40 -19.27 -8.71
C PRO A 26 -1.47 -18.09 -9.03
N ASP A 27 -1.98 -16.92 -9.37
CA ASP A 27 -1.19 -15.69 -9.48
C ASP A 27 -1.30 -14.87 -8.20
N SER A 28 -0.74 -15.40 -7.11
CA SER A 28 -0.48 -14.56 -5.94
C SER A 28 0.53 -13.48 -6.32
N SER A 29 0.20 -12.22 -5.99
CA SER A 29 1.12 -11.10 -6.21
C SER A 29 2.53 -11.42 -5.71
N LYS A 30 3.54 -11.07 -6.51
CA LYS A 30 4.96 -11.15 -6.10
C LYS A 30 5.28 -10.27 -4.89
N PHE A 31 4.45 -9.28 -4.59
CA PHE A 31 4.75 -8.22 -3.64
C PHE A 31 3.95 -8.30 -2.35
N LEU A 32 2.74 -8.85 -2.41
CA LEU A 32 1.87 -8.99 -1.24
C LEU A 32 1.07 -10.29 -1.34
N ARG A 33 1.01 -11.08 -0.27
CA ARG A 33 0.24 -12.31 -0.23
C ARG A 33 -0.33 -12.59 1.15
N TYR A 34 -1.46 -13.26 1.20
CA TYR A 34 -1.97 -13.89 2.41
C TYR A 34 -1.57 -15.36 2.42
N VAL A 35 -0.99 -15.83 3.51
CA VAL A 35 -0.60 -17.23 3.72
C VAL A 35 -1.46 -17.76 4.88
N PRO A 36 -2.45 -18.65 4.61
CA PRO A 36 -3.26 -19.24 5.66
C PRO A 36 -2.45 -20.20 6.52
N ASP A 37 -2.82 -20.32 7.79
CA ASP A 37 -2.36 -21.39 8.67
C ASP A 37 -3.42 -22.50 8.84
N ASN A 38 -3.04 -23.61 9.50
CA ASN A 38 -3.94 -24.75 9.73
C ASN A 38 -5.00 -24.48 10.82
N ASN A 39 -4.96 -23.33 11.50
CA ASN A 39 -5.83 -22.98 12.63
C ASN A 39 -6.85 -21.88 12.27
N GLY A 40 -7.04 -21.60 10.98
CA GLY A 40 -7.94 -20.56 10.49
C GLY A 40 -7.43 -19.14 10.74
N GLY A 41 -6.11 -18.98 10.86
CA GLY A 41 -5.37 -17.74 10.89
C GLY A 41 -4.45 -17.62 9.68
N GLY A 42 -3.25 -17.07 9.89
CA GLY A 42 -2.22 -16.97 8.87
C GLY A 42 -1.37 -15.72 8.99
N ALA A 43 -0.86 -15.25 7.87
CA ALA A 43 -0.04 -14.04 7.80
C ALA A 43 -0.30 -13.27 6.51
N LEU A 44 -0.39 -11.94 6.60
CA LEU A 44 -0.19 -11.07 5.45
C LEU A 44 1.31 -10.82 5.31
N GLN A 45 1.88 -11.18 4.17
CA GLN A 45 3.30 -11.06 3.91
C GLN A 45 3.57 -10.10 2.77
N ALA A 46 4.53 -9.19 2.98
CA ALA A 46 5.08 -8.30 1.97
C ALA A 46 6.51 -8.75 1.60
N SER A 47 6.90 -8.56 0.34
CA SER A 47 8.18 -9.05 -0.16
C SER A 47 9.19 -7.94 -0.44
N VAL A 48 10.45 -8.36 -0.52
CA VAL A 48 11.54 -7.67 -1.19
C VAL A 48 11.94 -8.48 -2.40
N VAL A 49 11.82 -7.91 -3.60
CA VAL A 49 12.21 -8.55 -4.86
C VAL A 49 13.43 -7.83 -5.42
N SER A 50 14.47 -8.59 -5.71
CA SER A 50 15.76 -8.05 -6.17
C SER A 50 15.88 -8.14 -7.68
N TYR A 51 16.42 -7.09 -8.28
CA TYR A 51 16.71 -6.99 -9.71
C TYR A 51 18.17 -6.58 -9.92
N ARG A 52 18.77 -7.06 -11.01
CA ARG A 52 20.14 -6.71 -11.39
C ARG A 52 20.21 -6.46 -12.88
N ASN A 53 21.06 -5.52 -13.30
CA ASN A 53 21.39 -5.31 -14.69
C ASN A 53 22.77 -5.92 -15.04
N ASP A 54 23.14 -5.87 -16.32
CA ASP A 54 24.41 -6.43 -16.81
C ASP A 54 25.65 -5.73 -16.24
N ALA A 55 25.51 -4.47 -15.80
CA ALA A 55 26.59 -3.75 -15.11
C ALA A 55 26.73 -4.17 -13.62
N GLY A 56 25.93 -5.12 -13.15
CA GLY A 56 25.96 -5.60 -11.77
C GLY A 56 25.24 -4.71 -10.75
N ILE A 57 24.61 -3.63 -11.19
CA ILE A 57 23.83 -2.72 -10.32
C ILE A 57 22.59 -3.46 -9.83
N ARG A 58 22.31 -3.31 -8.54
CA ARG A 58 21.15 -3.94 -7.89
C ARG A 58 20.08 -2.92 -7.52
N VAL A 59 18.84 -3.23 -7.87
CA VAL A 59 17.64 -2.52 -7.43
C VAL A 59 16.71 -3.50 -6.70
N ASP A 60 16.33 -3.17 -5.48
CA ASP A 60 15.39 -3.96 -4.70
C ASP A 60 14.03 -3.22 -4.64
N LEU A 61 12.96 -3.85 -5.12
CA LEU A 61 11.60 -3.40 -4.90
C LEU A 61 11.12 -3.91 -3.55
N ILE A 62 10.82 -3.00 -2.63
CA ILE A 62 10.49 -3.28 -1.23
C ILE A 62 9.03 -2.93 -1.00
N ALA A 63 8.18 -3.93 -0.84
CA ALA A 63 6.77 -3.73 -0.66
C ALA A 63 6.46 -3.09 0.71
N ALA A 64 5.86 -1.92 0.67
CA ALA A 64 5.31 -1.25 1.83
C ALA A 64 3.85 -1.64 2.04
N VAL A 65 3.48 -1.83 3.30
CA VAL A 65 2.11 -1.85 3.79
C VAL A 65 2.02 -0.70 4.79
N HIS A 66 1.20 0.32 4.50
CA HIS A 66 1.20 1.57 5.28
C HIS A 66 0.79 1.38 6.76
N ILE A 67 0.14 0.27 7.07
CA ILE A 67 -0.32 -0.11 8.41
C ILE A 67 0.06 -1.58 8.62
N ALA A 68 0.93 -1.86 9.58
CA ALA A 68 1.45 -3.20 9.85
C ALA A 68 1.78 -3.40 11.33
N ASP A 69 2.16 -4.61 11.70
CA ASP A 69 2.72 -4.88 13.01
C ASP A 69 4.06 -4.12 13.17
N ALA A 70 4.33 -3.50 14.31
CA ALA A 70 5.54 -2.71 14.54
C ALA A 70 6.84 -3.47 14.25
N LYS A 71 6.83 -4.79 14.49
CA LYS A 71 7.95 -5.68 14.17
C LYS A 71 8.34 -5.64 12.69
N PHE A 72 7.35 -5.60 11.79
CA PHE A 72 7.59 -5.50 10.35
C PHE A 72 8.41 -4.26 9.99
N PHE A 73 8.02 -3.10 10.51
CA PHE A 73 8.74 -1.84 10.26
C PHE A 73 10.14 -1.83 10.89
N HIS A 74 10.30 -2.40 12.08
CA HIS A 74 11.61 -2.55 12.69
C HIS A 74 12.57 -3.40 11.88
N GLU A 75 12.09 -4.50 11.30
CA GLU A 75 12.89 -5.38 10.43
C GLU A 75 13.25 -4.69 9.12
N LEU A 76 12.33 -3.96 8.51
CA LEU A 76 12.60 -3.14 7.32
C LEU A 76 13.64 -2.05 7.62
N SER A 77 13.43 -1.28 8.69
CA SER A 77 14.35 -0.20 9.10
C SER A 77 15.80 -0.67 9.28
N LYS A 78 16.00 -1.87 9.81
CA LYS A 78 17.34 -2.48 9.91
C LYS A 78 17.92 -2.77 8.53
N SER A 79 17.10 -3.22 7.59
CA SER A 79 17.58 -3.55 6.24
C SER A 79 17.88 -2.33 5.38
N PHE A 80 17.32 -1.16 5.69
CA PHE A 80 17.47 0.05 4.89
C PHE A 80 18.90 0.62 4.90
N THR A 81 19.69 0.33 5.92
CA THR A 81 21.09 0.79 6.03
C THR A 81 22.03 0.16 5.01
N GLN A 82 21.58 -0.89 4.34
CA GLN A 82 22.41 -1.60 3.34
C GLN A 82 22.41 -0.95 1.95
N TYR A 83 21.53 0.04 1.70
CA TYR A 83 21.38 0.69 0.41
C TYR A 83 22.22 1.97 0.34
N ASP A 84 22.82 2.23 -0.83
CA ASP A 84 23.44 3.51 -1.14
C ASP A 84 22.38 4.60 -1.14
N SER A 85 21.22 4.32 -1.74
CA SER A 85 20.02 5.16 -1.68
C SER A 85 18.78 4.29 -1.47
N LEU A 86 17.89 4.77 -0.58
CA LEU A 86 16.55 4.25 -0.39
C LEU A 86 15.53 5.27 -0.90
N LEU A 87 14.94 4.99 -2.03
CA LEU A 87 13.89 5.80 -2.63
C LEU A 87 12.58 5.49 -1.91
N TYR A 88 11.91 6.53 -1.40
CA TYR A 88 10.67 6.31 -0.63
C TYR A 88 9.48 7.09 -1.18
N GLU A 89 8.31 6.50 -0.98
CA GLU A 89 7.00 7.04 -1.31
C GLU A 89 6.54 8.04 -0.25
N MET A 90 6.20 9.25 -0.67
CA MET A 90 5.51 10.22 0.18
C MET A 90 5.02 11.41 -0.64
N VAL A 91 3.71 11.51 -0.88
CA VAL A 91 3.14 12.77 -1.40
C VAL A 91 3.17 13.81 -0.28
N LYS A 92 4.03 14.82 -0.43
CA LYS A 92 4.28 15.83 0.59
C LYS A 92 4.39 17.23 -0.02
N PRO A 93 4.10 18.31 0.74
CA PRO A 93 4.32 19.67 0.26
C PRO A 93 5.78 19.90 -0.16
N GLU A 94 5.98 20.77 -1.15
CA GLU A 94 7.32 21.14 -1.59
C GLU A 94 8.10 21.79 -0.43
N GLY A 95 9.36 21.40 -0.24
CA GLY A 95 10.19 21.87 0.87
C GLY A 95 9.91 21.21 2.23
N PHE A 96 8.89 20.39 2.36
CA PHE A 96 8.63 19.66 3.62
C PHE A 96 9.70 18.57 3.82
N THR A 97 10.31 18.56 5.01
CA THR A 97 11.22 17.50 5.46
C THR A 97 10.56 16.75 6.61
N PRO A 98 10.38 15.41 6.51
CA PRO A 98 9.88 14.62 7.61
C PRO A 98 10.79 14.78 8.84
N THR A 99 10.21 14.87 10.04
CA THR A 99 10.96 14.92 11.30
C THR A 99 10.88 13.57 12.00
N THR A 100 11.92 13.24 12.79
CA THR A 100 12.02 11.98 13.56
C THR A 100 11.04 11.89 14.73
N GLN A 101 10.37 12.99 15.08
CA GLN A 101 9.42 12.97 16.19
C GLN A 101 8.03 12.68 15.68
N PRO A 102 7.32 11.69 16.26
CA PRO A 102 5.89 11.52 16.05
C PRO A 102 5.18 12.73 16.64
N THR A 103 5.19 13.85 15.92
CA THR A 103 4.34 14.96 16.30
C THR A 103 2.93 14.57 15.90
N THR A 104 2.06 14.46 16.90
CA THR A 104 0.59 14.36 16.75
C THR A 104 0.02 15.43 15.81
N SER A 105 0.84 16.40 15.41
CA SER A 105 0.53 17.49 14.49
C SER A 105 0.87 17.21 13.03
N THR A 106 1.91 16.42 12.70
CA THR A 106 2.41 16.32 11.31
C THR A 106 1.58 15.38 10.41
N ALA A 107 1.15 14.24 10.93
CA ALA A 107 0.20 13.38 10.22
C ALA A 107 -1.17 14.08 10.09
N SER A 108 -1.57 14.87 11.09
CA SER A 108 -2.80 15.67 11.05
C SER A 108 -2.69 16.87 10.11
N ASP A 109 -1.52 17.46 9.91
CA ASP A 109 -1.33 18.63 9.04
C ASP A 109 -1.26 18.26 7.56
N ILE A 110 -0.71 17.10 7.23
CA ILE A 110 -0.77 16.50 5.88
C ILE A 110 -2.19 15.97 5.60
N ALA A 111 -2.89 15.45 6.61
CA ALA A 111 -4.24 14.87 6.50
C ALA A 111 -5.37 15.90 6.68
N ARG A 112 -5.09 17.16 7.05
CA ARG A 112 -6.12 18.21 7.25
C ARG A 112 -7.10 18.40 6.09
N PRO A 113 -6.71 18.22 4.80
CA PRO A 113 -7.70 18.22 3.73
C PRO A 113 -8.57 16.96 3.68
N MET A 114 -8.22 15.90 4.43
CA MET A 114 -8.88 14.59 4.40
C MET A 114 -9.20 14.10 5.83
N GLY A 115 -10.07 14.80 6.54
CA GLY A 115 -10.44 14.44 7.92
C GLY A 115 -10.95 13.00 8.10
N TRP A 116 -11.43 12.35 7.04
CA TRP A 116 -11.80 10.94 7.03
C TRP A 116 -10.59 9.99 7.10
N VAL A 117 -9.43 10.39 6.57
CA VAL A 117 -8.18 9.60 6.67
C VAL A 117 -7.75 9.49 8.13
N SER A 118 -7.82 10.59 8.88
CA SER A 118 -7.51 10.58 10.32
C SER A 118 -8.47 9.66 11.09
N VAL A 119 -9.77 9.67 10.77
CA VAL A 119 -10.76 8.78 11.39
C VAL A 119 -10.45 7.31 11.06
N LEU A 120 -10.12 7.02 9.80
CA LEU A 120 -9.73 5.69 9.36
C LEU A 120 -8.44 5.23 10.08
N GLN A 121 -7.47 6.11 10.17
CA GLN A 121 -6.21 5.84 10.87
C GLN A 121 -6.45 5.47 12.33
N HIS A 122 -7.21 6.27 13.07
CA HIS A 122 -7.54 5.98 14.47
C HIS A 122 -8.31 4.66 14.61
N PHE A 123 -9.27 4.41 13.72
CA PHE A 123 -10.00 3.14 13.71
C PHE A 123 -9.05 1.95 13.49
N MET A 124 -8.16 2.05 12.50
CA MET A 124 -7.22 0.97 12.18
C MET A 124 -6.22 0.72 13.32
N LYS A 125 -5.67 1.79 13.92
CA LYS A 125 -4.74 1.69 15.05
C LYS A 125 -5.43 1.11 16.28
N ASP A 126 -6.53 1.70 16.71
CA ASP A 126 -7.18 1.37 17.98
C ASP A 126 -7.96 0.05 17.89
N THR A 127 -8.52 -0.26 16.72
CA THR A 127 -9.32 -1.47 16.51
C THR A 127 -8.49 -2.67 16.09
N LEU A 128 -7.46 -2.47 15.27
CA LEU A 128 -6.66 -3.56 14.70
C LEU A 128 -5.32 -3.77 15.41
N ASN A 129 -4.95 -2.92 16.34
CA ASN A 129 -3.66 -2.96 17.06
C ASN A 129 -2.47 -3.03 16.08
N LEU A 130 -2.45 -2.10 15.10
CA LEU A 130 -1.41 -1.97 14.09
C LEU A 130 -0.71 -0.62 14.21
N SER A 131 0.55 -0.57 13.80
CA SER A 131 1.35 0.66 13.73
C SER A 131 1.30 1.28 12.34
N PHE A 132 1.52 2.60 12.27
CA PHE A 132 1.64 3.31 11.00
C PHE A 132 3.09 3.38 10.54
N GLN A 133 3.28 3.22 9.23
CA GLN A 133 4.58 3.35 8.58
C GLN A 133 5.28 4.68 8.94
N LEU A 134 4.53 5.79 8.98
CA LEU A 134 5.07 7.12 9.27
C LEU A 134 5.54 7.28 10.73
N ASP A 135 4.99 6.51 11.65
CA ASP A 135 5.38 6.54 13.08
C ASP A 135 6.63 5.67 13.33
N GLU A 136 6.85 4.64 12.51
CA GLU A 136 7.85 3.59 12.76
C GLU A 136 9.12 3.74 11.91
N ILE A 137 9.06 4.46 10.78
CA ILE A 137 10.18 4.64 9.84
C ILE A 137 10.80 6.02 10.01
N ASP A 138 12.12 6.05 10.25
CA ASP A 138 12.90 7.29 10.29
C ASP A 138 13.31 7.72 8.86
N TYR A 139 12.58 8.68 8.31
CA TYR A 139 12.81 9.24 6.97
C TYR A 139 13.93 10.29 6.93
N THR A 140 14.58 10.61 8.06
CA THR A 140 15.66 11.61 8.10
C THR A 140 17.05 11.02 7.86
N ARG A 141 17.14 9.71 7.68
CA ARG A 141 18.42 9.03 7.42
C ARG A 141 19.06 9.53 6.13
N PRO A 142 20.40 9.67 6.09
CA PRO A 142 21.11 10.33 4.98
C PRO A 142 20.98 9.60 3.63
N ASN A 143 20.69 8.29 3.64
CA ASN A 143 20.49 7.51 2.43
C ASN A 143 19.03 7.48 1.94
N PHE A 144 18.10 8.13 2.66
CA PHE A 144 16.71 8.23 2.23
C PHE A 144 16.56 9.34 1.19
N VAL A 145 15.99 9.01 0.05
CA VAL A 145 15.77 9.92 -1.08
C VAL A 145 14.28 9.97 -1.40
N HIS A 146 13.69 11.15 -1.27
CA HIS A 146 12.30 11.35 -1.67
C HIS A 146 12.14 11.11 -3.17
N ALA A 147 11.23 10.23 -3.54
CA ALA A 147 11.07 9.78 -4.92
C ALA A 147 9.59 9.75 -5.35
N ASP A 148 8.84 10.77 -5.00
CA ASP A 148 7.41 10.89 -5.27
C ASP A 148 7.06 12.30 -5.76
N LEU A 149 5.80 12.49 -6.17
CA LEU A 149 5.28 13.80 -6.52
C LEU A 149 5.14 14.70 -5.29
N SER A 150 5.35 16.01 -5.47
CA SER A 150 4.90 16.97 -4.45
C SER A 150 3.37 17.00 -4.40
N LEU A 151 2.82 17.43 -3.26
CA LEU A 151 1.37 17.54 -3.06
C LEU A 151 0.74 18.47 -4.11
N GLU A 152 1.41 19.57 -4.41
CA GLU A 152 0.97 20.56 -5.39
C GLU A 152 0.90 19.96 -6.79
N LYS A 153 1.96 19.21 -7.18
CA LYS A 153 2.02 18.54 -8.48
C LYS A 153 0.99 17.43 -8.59
N PHE A 154 0.83 16.64 -7.55
CA PHE A 154 -0.18 15.59 -7.47
C PHE A 154 -1.59 16.14 -7.65
N GLN A 155 -1.95 17.20 -6.91
CA GLN A 155 -3.26 17.85 -7.02
C GLN A 155 -3.48 18.47 -8.40
N GLN A 156 -2.47 19.15 -8.95
CA GLN A 156 -2.53 19.73 -10.30
C GLN A 156 -2.83 18.66 -11.35
N MET A 157 -2.14 17.52 -11.27
CA MET A 157 -2.31 16.44 -12.24
C MET A 157 -3.67 15.76 -12.08
N GLN A 158 -4.16 15.57 -10.86
CA GLN A 158 -5.50 15.04 -10.61
C GLN A 158 -6.58 15.96 -11.18
N GLN A 159 -6.47 17.27 -10.94
CA GLN A 159 -7.41 18.25 -11.50
C GLN A 159 -7.39 18.25 -13.04
N ALA A 160 -6.20 18.21 -13.65
CA ALA A 160 -6.06 18.21 -15.10
C ALA A 160 -6.67 16.96 -15.76
N ARG A 161 -6.69 15.82 -15.07
CA ARG A 161 -7.28 14.56 -15.58
C ARG A 161 -8.71 14.33 -15.12
N GLY A 162 -9.26 15.19 -14.25
CA GLY A 162 -10.56 14.96 -13.61
C GLY A 162 -10.55 13.74 -12.68
N GLU A 163 -9.37 13.31 -12.25
CA GLU A 163 -9.20 12.20 -11.31
C GLU A 163 -9.34 12.73 -9.88
N SER A 164 -10.21 12.10 -9.10
CA SER A 164 -10.23 12.27 -7.65
C SER A 164 -10.38 10.91 -6.99
N MET A 165 -9.90 10.78 -5.76
CA MET A 165 -10.10 9.54 -5.00
C MET A 165 -11.59 9.17 -4.92
N LEU A 166 -12.47 10.16 -4.73
CA LEU A 166 -13.93 9.95 -4.70
C LEU A 166 -14.46 9.46 -6.06
N THR A 167 -13.96 10.02 -7.17
CA THR A 167 -14.36 9.58 -8.52
C THR A 167 -13.93 8.13 -8.77
N LEU A 168 -12.71 7.78 -8.40
CA LEU A 168 -12.20 6.42 -8.55
C LEU A 168 -12.97 5.43 -7.65
N MET A 169 -13.26 5.81 -6.41
CA MET A 169 -14.08 5.02 -5.51
C MET A 169 -15.49 4.81 -6.07
N PHE A 170 -16.10 5.86 -6.64
CA PHE A 170 -17.42 5.77 -7.22
C PHE A 170 -17.44 4.91 -8.48
N GLN A 171 -16.43 5.04 -9.35
CA GLN A 171 -16.28 4.20 -10.54
C GLN A 171 -16.13 2.72 -10.17
N GLU A 172 -15.32 2.43 -9.16
CA GLU A 172 -15.13 1.07 -8.66
C GLU A 172 -16.42 0.51 -8.06
N MET A 173 -17.15 1.30 -7.30
CA MET A 173 -18.46 0.91 -6.78
C MET A 173 -19.46 0.58 -7.91
N ILE A 174 -19.54 1.41 -8.95
CA ILE A 174 -20.40 1.15 -10.12
C ILE A 174 -19.97 -0.12 -10.86
N ARG A 175 -18.65 -0.31 -11.05
CA ARG A 175 -18.11 -1.51 -11.69
C ARG A 175 -18.54 -2.78 -10.93
N GLN A 176 -18.48 -2.76 -9.62
CA GLN A 176 -18.89 -3.88 -8.77
C GLN A 176 -20.39 -4.14 -8.79
N MET A 177 -21.21 -3.07 -8.78
CA MET A 177 -22.66 -3.22 -8.91
C MET A 177 -23.09 -3.77 -10.29
N SER A 178 -22.25 -3.66 -11.31
CA SER A 178 -22.51 -4.16 -12.67
C SER A 178 -21.95 -5.56 -12.95
N GLN A 179 -21.19 -6.14 -12.03
CA GLN A 179 -20.75 -7.54 -12.13
C GLN A 179 -21.81 -8.44 -11.51
N ASP A 180 -22.36 -9.35 -12.32
CA ASP A 180 -23.37 -10.32 -11.88
C ASP A 180 -22.84 -11.23 -10.78
N ASP A 181 -23.72 -11.63 -9.84
CA ASP A 181 -23.52 -12.43 -8.62
C ASP A 181 -22.95 -13.84 -8.81
N SER A 182 -22.36 -14.17 -9.95
CA SER A 182 -21.99 -15.57 -10.28
C SER A 182 -20.78 -16.14 -9.51
N ASN A 183 -20.09 -15.35 -8.68
CA ASN A 183 -18.92 -15.80 -7.90
C ASN A 183 -18.95 -15.35 -6.42
N ALA A 184 -20.13 -15.30 -5.81
CA ALA A 184 -20.32 -14.77 -4.45
C ALA A 184 -19.78 -15.66 -3.31
N ASP A 185 -19.36 -16.90 -3.58
CA ASP A 185 -19.10 -17.88 -2.51
C ASP A 185 -17.75 -17.73 -1.79
N ASP A 186 -16.79 -16.98 -2.34
CA ASP A 186 -15.45 -16.82 -1.73
C ASP A 186 -15.12 -15.40 -1.24
N GLN A 187 -16.02 -14.43 -1.40
CA GLN A 187 -15.78 -13.06 -0.94
C GLN A 187 -16.35 -12.80 0.45
N PRO A 188 -15.58 -12.10 1.33
CA PRO A 188 -16.13 -11.65 2.60
C PRO A 188 -17.32 -10.69 2.36
N GLY A 189 -18.50 -11.16 2.66
CA GLY A 189 -19.72 -10.37 2.55
C GLY A 189 -19.99 -9.50 3.78
N LEU A 190 -21.08 -8.71 3.74
CA LEU A 190 -21.55 -7.97 4.91
C LEU A 190 -21.80 -8.89 6.12
N GLY A 191 -22.17 -10.16 5.88
CA GLY A 191 -22.36 -11.16 6.93
C GLY A 191 -21.06 -11.45 7.68
N ASP A 192 -19.94 -11.65 6.95
CA ASP A 192 -18.62 -11.93 7.55
C ASP A 192 -18.13 -10.76 8.37
N LEU A 193 -18.38 -9.54 7.89
CA LEU A 193 -18.05 -8.34 8.63
C LEU A 193 -18.84 -8.22 9.93
N LEU A 194 -20.15 -8.50 9.91
CA LEU A 194 -21.00 -8.48 11.10
C LEU A 194 -20.54 -9.55 12.11
N VAL A 195 -20.22 -10.74 11.62
CA VAL A 195 -19.65 -11.83 12.46
C VAL A 195 -18.31 -11.40 13.04
N ALA A 196 -17.42 -10.83 12.25
CA ALA A 196 -16.12 -10.32 12.72
C ALA A 196 -16.28 -9.24 13.80
N MET A 197 -17.22 -8.31 13.61
CA MET A 197 -17.48 -7.23 14.57
C MET A 197 -18.08 -7.72 15.90
N GLN A 198 -18.79 -8.83 15.90
CA GLN A 198 -19.37 -9.46 17.10
C GLN A 198 -18.42 -10.47 17.77
N SER A 199 -17.31 -10.79 17.12
CA SER A 199 -16.33 -11.74 17.65
C SER A 199 -15.65 -11.20 18.92
N PRO A 200 -15.40 -12.06 19.95
CA PRO A 200 -14.52 -11.72 21.06
C PRO A 200 -13.11 -11.33 20.61
N ASP A 201 -12.64 -11.89 19.49
CA ASP A 201 -11.36 -11.60 18.84
C ASP A 201 -11.56 -10.74 17.58
N ARG A 202 -12.32 -9.65 17.76
CA ARG A 202 -12.67 -8.73 16.67
C ARG A 202 -11.45 -8.16 15.91
N PRO A 203 -10.36 -7.72 16.58
CA PRO A 203 -9.20 -7.18 15.86
C PRO A 203 -8.63 -8.18 14.86
N ARG A 204 -8.44 -9.41 15.27
CA ARG A 204 -7.90 -10.46 14.43
C ARG A 204 -8.85 -10.84 13.28
N GLN A 205 -10.15 -10.97 13.54
CA GLN A 205 -11.14 -11.31 12.51
C GLN A 205 -11.22 -10.22 11.43
N LEU A 206 -11.20 -8.96 11.82
CA LEU A 206 -11.16 -7.83 10.88
C LEU A 206 -9.85 -7.80 10.09
N LYS A 207 -8.68 -8.02 10.74
CA LYS A 207 -7.40 -8.15 10.05
C LYS A 207 -7.45 -9.29 9.01
N LEU A 208 -8.04 -10.42 9.36
CA LEU A 208 -8.12 -11.59 8.47
C LEU A 208 -8.93 -11.28 7.20
N LEU A 209 -10.08 -10.64 7.35
CA LEU A 209 -10.90 -10.19 6.22
C LEU A 209 -10.11 -9.23 5.31
N LEU A 210 -9.46 -8.24 5.91
CA LEU A 210 -8.65 -7.26 5.16
C LEU A 210 -7.43 -7.88 4.49
N ALA A 211 -6.75 -8.83 5.17
CA ALA A 211 -5.56 -9.49 4.63
C ALA A 211 -5.86 -10.30 3.36
N LYS A 212 -7.01 -10.99 3.32
CA LYS A 212 -7.47 -11.71 2.13
C LYS A 212 -7.70 -10.76 0.95
N GLN A 213 -8.24 -9.57 1.21
CA GLN A 213 -8.47 -8.56 0.18
C GLN A 213 -7.18 -7.88 -0.29
N PHE A 214 -6.28 -7.55 0.64
CA PHE A 214 -4.98 -6.99 0.26
C PHE A 214 -4.10 -7.97 -0.51
N ALA A 215 -4.31 -9.27 -0.37
CA ALA A 215 -3.62 -10.25 -1.19
C ALA A 215 -3.96 -10.13 -2.70
N GLN A 216 -5.09 -9.48 -3.04
CA GLN A 216 -5.53 -9.22 -4.41
C GLN A 216 -5.09 -7.83 -4.91
N ILE A 217 -3.99 -7.30 -4.35
CA ILE A 217 -3.52 -5.93 -4.61
C ILE A 217 -3.23 -5.67 -6.10
N ASP A 218 -2.83 -6.68 -6.86
CA ASP A 218 -2.54 -6.57 -8.29
C ASP A 218 -3.81 -6.31 -9.12
N GLU A 219 -4.93 -6.91 -8.73
CA GLU A 219 -6.24 -6.69 -9.37
C GLU A 219 -6.79 -5.31 -8.98
N LEU A 220 -6.68 -4.97 -7.69
CA LEU A 220 -7.07 -3.67 -7.19
C LEU A 220 -6.27 -2.55 -7.89
N SER A 221 -4.97 -2.71 -8.04
CA SER A 221 -4.12 -1.73 -8.72
C SER A 221 -4.47 -1.59 -10.20
N ALA A 222 -4.76 -2.69 -10.89
CA ALA A 222 -5.20 -2.67 -12.29
C ALA A 222 -6.53 -1.90 -12.46
N GLY A 223 -7.47 -2.07 -11.51
CA GLY A 223 -8.72 -1.29 -11.48
C GLY A 223 -8.51 0.21 -11.29
N LEU A 224 -7.49 0.58 -10.50
CA LEU A 224 -7.14 2.00 -10.26
C LEU A 224 -6.35 2.64 -11.42
N GLU A 225 -5.66 1.87 -12.26
CA GLU A 225 -4.86 2.43 -13.33
C GLU A 225 -5.68 2.88 -14.54
N GLY A 226 -6.74 2.16 -14.88
CA GLY A 226 -7.51 2.42 -16.10
C GLY A 226 -6.66 2.31 -17.38
N PRO A 227 -7.26 2.50 -18.57
CA PRO A 227 -6.58 2.29 -19.86
C PRO A 227 -5.47 3.32 -20.16
N ASN A 228 -5.50 4.49 -19.55
CA ASN A 228 -4.55 5.60 -19.77
C ASN A 228 -3.58 5.80 -18.60
N GLY A 229 -3.52 4.87 -17.67
CA GLY A 229 -2.84 5.05 -16.39
C GLY A 229 -3.53 6.07 -15.49
N SER A 230 -3.09 6.17 -14.25
CA SER A 230 -3.63 7.10 -13.24
C SER A 230 -2.56 7.98 -12.62
N VAL A 231 -2.97 9.11 -12.05
CA VAL A 231 -2.05 9.94 -11.26
C VAL A 231 -1.62 9.21 -9.99
N ILE A 232 -2.54 8.42 -9.40
CA ILE A 232 -2.29 7.70 -8.15
C ILE A 232 -1.19 6.64 -8.30
N LEU A 233 -1.13 5.90 -9.39
CA LEU A 233 -0.14 4.86 -9.61
C LEU A 233 0.88 5.27 -10.69
N THR A 234 0.43 5.45 -11.93
CA THR A 234 1.30 5.61 -13.09
C THR A 234 2.22 6.82 -13.00
N GLU A 235 1.69 8.02 -12.67
CA GLU A 235 2.52 9.23 -12.64
C GLU A 235 3.48 9.24 -11.45
N ARG A 236 3.08 8.68 -10.32
CA ARG A 236 3.96 8.51 -9.16
C ARG A 236 5.06 7.48 -9.44
N ASN A 237 4.74 6.38 -10.13
CA ASN A 237 5.76 5.43 -10.60
C ASN A 237 6.79 6.09 -11.52
N LYS A 238 6.34 6.95 -12.45
CA LYS A 238 7.25 7.74 -13.31
C LYS A 238 8.16 8.65 -12.50
N ALA A 239 7.64 9.31 -11.46
CA ALA A 239 8.43 10.15 -10.56
C ALA A 239 9.51 9.33 -9.84
N ALA A 240 9.15 8.17 -9.27
CA ALA A 240 10.11 7.28 -8.62
C ALA A 240 11.20 6.78 -9.58
N ILE A 241 10.83 6.38 -10.78
CA ILE A 241 11.78 5.92 -11.81
C ILE A 241 12.69 7.06 -12.30
N ALA A 242 12.19 8.30 -12.36
CA ALA A 242 13.03 9.45 -12.70
C ALA A 242 14.12 9.67 -11.63
N VAL A 243 13.79 9.56 -10.34
CA VAL A 243 14.76 9.63 -9.25
C VAL A 243 15.72 8.44 -9.28
N LEU A 244 15.24 7.23 -9.56
CA LEU A 244 16.10 6.06 -9.75
C LEU A 244 17.17 6.32 -10.82
N LYS A 245 16.78 6.85 -12.00
CA LYS A 245 17.73 7.19 -13.07
C LYS A 245 18.77 8.22 -12.63
N GLN A 246 18.37 9.21 -11.82
CA GLN A 246 19.31 10.19 -11.27
C GLN A 246 20.32 9.53 -10.32
N ARG A 247 19.87 8.61 -9.45
CA ARG A 247 20.76 7.91 -8.52
C ARG A 247 21.74 6.96 -9.23
N LEU A 248 21.26 6.26 -10.26
CA LEU A 248 22.12 5.45 -11.13
C LEU A 248 23.19 6.30 -11.82
N ALA A 249 22.83 7.47 -12.35
CA ALA A 249 23.77 8.41 -12.95
C ALA A 249 24.77 9.01 -11.93
N ALA A 250 24.39 9.09 -10.66
CA ALA A 250 25.25 9.53 -9.56
C ALA A 250 26.22 8.42 -9.09
N GLY A 251 26.09 7.20 -9.60
CA GLY A 251 27.00 6.09 -9.31
C GLY A 251 26.55 5.17 -8.18
N ASP A 252 25.31 5.20 -7.77
CA ASP A 252 24.78 4.25 -6.79
C ASP A 252 24.71 2.84 -7.40
N HIS A 253 25.11 1.83 -6.64
CA HIS A 253 25.16 0.43 -7.08
C HIS A 253 24.12 -0.47 -6.41
N LYS A 254 23.60 -0.06 -5.25
CA LYS A 254 22.59 -0.80 -4.51
C LYS A 254 21.48 0.14 -4.04
N ILE A 255 20.36 0.12 -4.75
CA ILE A 255 19.25 1.05 -4.54
C ILE A 255 18.04 0.27 -4.06
N GLY A 256 17.39 0.73 -2.97
CA GLY A 256 16.09 0.24 -2.54
C GLY A 256 14.98 1.18 -3.02
N ILE A 257 13.86 0.64 -3.46
CA ILE A 257 12.63 1.39 -3.74
C ILE A 257 11.57 0.91 -2.77
N PHE A 258 11.29 1.70 -1.74
CA PHE A 258 10.31 1.43 -0.69
C PHE A 258 9.01 2.14 -1.00
N TYR A 259 8.06 1.39 -1.54
CA TYR A 259 6.80 1.88 -2.09
C TYR A 259 5.64 0.95 -1.77
N GLY A 260 4.42 1.48 -1.68
CA GLY A 260 3.21 0.68 -1.50
C GLY A 260 3.13 -0.45 -2.52
N ALA A 261 2.75 -1.64 -2.08
CA ALA A 261 2.75 -2.87 -2.90
C ALA A 261 2.02 -2.69 -4.24
N ALA A 262 0.96 -1.87 -4.29
CA ALA A 262 0.19 -1.56 -5.50
C ALA A 262 1.01 -0.91 -6.62
N HIS A 263 2.10 -0.23 -6.29
CA HIS A 263 2.98 0.44 -7.26
C HIS A 263 3.97 -0.50 -7.93
N LEU A 264 4.35 -1.59 -7.23
CA LEU A 264 5.57 -2.33 -7.56
C LEU A 264 5.48 -3.14 -8.85
N LYS A 265 4.30 -3.66 -9.20
CA LYS A 265 4.08 -4.34 -10.48
C LYS A 265 4.35 -3.42 -11.67
N GLY A 266 3.87 -2.18 -11.60
CA GLY A 266 4.14 -1.16 -12.61
C GLY A 266 5.63 -0.77 -12.68
N MET A 267 6.30 -0.64 -11.52
CA MET A 267 7.74 -0.36 -11.46
C MET A 267 8.58 -1.54 -11.97
N GLU A 268 8.23 -2.78 -11.61
CA GLU A 268 8.86 -3.99 -12.14
C GLU A 268 8.85 -4.00 -13.66
N LYS A 269 7.68 -3.73 -14.25
CA LYS A 269 7.54 -3.66 -15.72
C LYS A 269 8.50 -2.65 -16.34
N ILE A 270 8.66 -1.47 -15.75
CA ILE A 270 9.61 -0.46 -16.25
C ILE A 270 11.06 -0.94 -16.09
N LEU A 271 11.43 -1.51 -14.95
CA LEU A 271 12.77 -2.04 -14.71
C LEU A 271 13.15 -3.11 -15.73
N THR A 272 12.24 -4.06 -15.97
CA THR A 272 12.53 -5.23 -16.81
C THR A 272 12.42 -4.93 -18.31
N GLU A 273 11.40 -4.19 -18.74
CA GLU A 273 11.13 -3.95 -20.16
C GLU A 273 11.92 -2.75 -20.72
N GLN A 274 12.28 -1.76 -19.88
CA GLN A 274 12.84 -0.49 -20.38
C GLN A 274 14.24 -0.18 -19.85
N MET A 275 14.66 -0.80 -18.74
CA MET A 275 15.93 -0.45 -18.09
C MET A 275 16.94 -1.59 -18.04
N GLY A 276 16.64 -2.76 -18.64
CA GLY A 276 17.55 -3.89 -18.73
C GLY A 276 17.84 -4.59 -17.39
N PHE A 277 16.94 -4.45 -16.43
CA PHE A 277 17.04 -5.20 -15.17
C PHE A 277 16.30 -6.54 -15.29
N HIS A 278 16.82 -7.56 -14.64
CA HIS A 278 16.19 -8.88 -14.53
C HIS A 278 16.12 -9.30 -13.07
N GLN A 279 15.08 -10.03 -12.68
CA GLN A 279 14.93 -10.53 -11.34
C GLN A 279 16.05 -11.51 -10.99
N VAL A 280 16.58 -11.40 -9.76
CA VAL A 280 17.59 -12.31 -9.22
C VAL A 280 17.11 -12.90 -7.89
N GLY A 281 17.06 -14.23 -7.86
CA GLY A 281 16.56 -14.97 -6.69
C GLY A 281 15.05 -14.90 -6.52
N GLU A 282 14.60 -15.55 -5.45
CA GLU A 282 13.19 -15.59 -5.07
C GLU A 282 12.82 -14.37 -4.22
N PRO A 283 11.53 -13.94 -4.23
CA PRO A 283 11.04 -12.89 -3.34
C PRO A 283 11.31 -13.23 -1.87
N GLN A 284 11.87 -12.28 -1.13
CA GLN A 284 12.11 -12.41 0.30
C GLN A 284 10.91 -11.90 1.08
N TRP A 285 10.14 -12.80 1.67
CA TRP A 285 8.91 -12.50 2.36
C TRP A 285 9.12 -12.10 3.83
N ARG A 286 8.35 -11.09 4.28
CA ARG A 286 8.28 -10.63 5.67
C ARG A 286 6.82 -10.56 6.12
N THR A 287 6.54 -10.95 7.35
CA THR A 287 5.19 -10.86 7.92
C THR A 287 4.87 -9.41 8.25
N ALA A 288 3.92 -8.85 7.51
CA ALA A 288 3.37 -7.52 7.76
C ALA A 288 2.27 -7.59 8.85
N TRP A 289 1.40 -8.60 8.79
CA TRP A 289 0.38 -8.87 9.81
C TRP A 289 0.47 -10.32 10.27
N ASP A 290 0.67 -10.52 11.55
CA ASP A 290 0.53 -11.81 12.21
C ASP A 290 -0.95 -12.02 12.56
N LEU A 291 -1.55 -13.06 12.00
CA LEU A 291 -2.95 -13.43 12.14
C LEU A 291 -3.11 -14.79 12.79
N ALA A 292 -2.01 -15.36 13.31
CA ALA A 292 -2.05 -16.64 14.01
C ALA A 292 -2.97 -16.55 15.24
N LYS A 293 -3.60 -17.66 15.56
CA LYS A 293 -4.41 -17.79 16.78
C LYS A 293 -3.48 -18.17 17.92
N HIS A 294 -3.29 -17.27 18.86
CA HIS A 294 -2.50 -17.49 20.07
C HIS A 294 -3.37 -17.97 21.21
#